data_729253058c8c7a87a0952d2b8024c9f9
#
_entry.id   729253058c8c7a87a0952d2b8024c9f9
#
_cell.length_a   1.000
_cell.length_b   1.000
_cell.length_c   1.000
_cell.angle_alpha   90.00
_cell.angle_beta   90.00
_cell.angle_gamma   90.00
#
_symmetry.space_group_name_H-M   'P 1'
#
loop_
_entity.id
_entity.type
_entity.pdbx_description
1 polymer ?
#
loop_
_entity_poly.entity_id
_entity_poly.type
_entity_poly.pdbx_seq_one_letter_code
_entity_poly.pdbx_strand_id
1 'polypeptide(L)'
;MTSAFRIARALAALGVLLSSGRVAAAQAPVDSALASYINSIRAIDDHAHPMLPVAAGARPDTDYDALPLDAIPPFDLPSRLRPTDPVWRAAQHALYQISPELSGPGYHTSLRTAVANAKRMYGARFPRWALDQARIDVMMSNRITMGPGLAAPRFRWIAFDDALMLPLDVRGEAALTPDDRSLYPREATLLHRYLQALNIRTLPASLDEYIRTVVNPTLARQRAGGAVGIKFEAAYLRPLDFDDPDAFAAHRVYAKYVRGGVPSHAEYKALEDYLFRAITREAGRQHLVVQIHTLETFGGFYRSAGSAPHLLEPAFNDSTLRGTKFIVVHGGWPLVAETQGLLTKPNVYTDISMMDVMLSPTVLAGVLRQWLGEWPEKVLFGTDAFDGGVEQGWEQVAWVGSTTARRALAIALTGMMRDGEISRARAEALARMVLRDNAAALYGLR
;
A
#
# COMPACT_ATOMS: atom_id res chain seq x y z
N MET A 1 -82.87 16.12 -24.67
CA MET A 1 -83.45 15.45 -23.53
C MET A 1 -82.23 14.87 -22.77
N THR A 2 -81.84 15.18 -21.72
CA THR A 2 -82.12 15.70 -20.39
C THR A 2 -80.83 15.63 -19.63
N SER A 3 -80.45 16.69 -19.20
CA SER A 3 -80.47 17.21 -17.85
C SER A 3 -79.22 16.97 -17.06
N ALA A 4 -78.63 18.07 -16.72
CA ALA A 4 -77.47 18.25 -15.82
C ALA A 4 -77.75 17.74 -14.43
N PHE A 5 -76.65 17.36 -13.72
CA PHE A 5 -76.57 17.64 -12.31
C PHE A 5 -75.13 18.02 -11.93
N ARG A 6 -74.96 19.27 -11.54
CA ARG A 6 -73.77 19.81 -10.85
C ARG A 6 -73.79 19.35 -9.42
N ILE A 7 -72.68 18.75 -8.98
CA ILE A 7 -72.35 18.68 -7.54
C ILE A 7 -70.96 19.22 -7.38
N ALA A 8 -70.89 20.44 -6.85
CA ALA A 8 -69.66 21.02 -6.32
C ALA A 8 -69.30 20.33 -4.99
N ARG A 9 -68.15 19.71 -4.92
CA ARG A 9 -67.55 19.34 -3.62
C ARG A 9 -66.26 20.11 -3.46
N ALA A 10 -66.29 21.05 -2.53
CA ALA A 10 -65.10 21.69 -1.97
C ALA A 10 -64.31 20.66 -1.21
N LEU A 11 -63.13 20.29 -1.73
CA LEU A 11 -62.11 19.56 -1.00
C LEU A 11 -61.13 20.59 -0.47
N ALA A 12 -61.20 20.81 0.84
CA ALA A 12 -60.19 21.53 1.60
C ALA A 12 -58.88 20.73 1.52
N ALA A 13 -57.93 21.23 0.77
CA ALA A 13 -56.57 20.68 0.73
C ALA A 13 -55.86 21.09 2.02
N LEU A 14 -55.80 20.18 2.99
CA LEU A 14 -54.94 20.29 4.14
C LEU A 14 -53.50 19.95 3.67
N GLY A 15 -52.78 20.98 3.25
CA GLY A 15 -51.36 20.86 2.89
C GLY A 15 -50.54 20.64 4.16
N VAL A 16 -50.28 19.38 4.49
CA VAL A 16 -49.20 19.04 5.39
C VAL A 16 -47.88 19.26 4.66
N LEU A 17 -47.29 20.41 4.85
CA LEU A 17 -45.89 20.69 4.52
C LEU A 17 -45.02 19.76 5.39
N LEU A 18 -44.77 18.55 4.88
CA LEU A 18 -43.62 17.76 5.30
C LEU A 18 -42.38 18.48 4.79
N SER A 19 -41.92 19.46 5.54
CA SER A 19 -40.56 19.95 5.44
C SER A 19 -39.64 18.77 5.81
N SER A 20 -39.27 17.97 4.82
CA SER A 20 -38.12 17.08 4.89
C SER A 20 -36.87 17.94 5.04
N GLY A 21 -36.72 18.56 6.19
CA GLY A 21 -35.45 19.03 6.67
C GLY A 21 -34.54 17.80 6.73
N ARG A 22 -33.73 17.59 5.69
CA ARG A 22 -32.51 16.83 5.86
C ARG A 22 -31.71 17.60 6.90
N VAL A 23 -31.92 17.26 8.18
CA VAL A 23 -30.94 17.53 9.21
C VAL A 23 -29.71 16.76 8.72
N ALA A 24 -28.76 17.46 8.12
CA ALA A 24 -27.43 16.95 7.97
C ALA A 24 -27.03 16.55 9.41
N ALA A 25 -27.03 15.26 9.69
CA ALA A 25 -26.65 14.78 11.02
C ALA A 25 -25.24 15.29 11.23
N ALA A 26 -25.11 16.35 12.04
CA ALA A 26 -23.81 16.87 12.43
C ALA A 26 -23.05 15.68 13.00
N GLN A 27 -21.90 15.40 12.40
CA GLN A 27 -21.06 14.28 12.83
C GLN A 27 -20.86 14.43 14.33
N ALA A 28 -21.31 13.45 15.12
CA ALA A 28 -21.22 13.53 16.56
C ALA A 28 -19.75 13.77 16.97
N PRO A 29 -19.50 14.61 17.98
CA PRO A 29 -18.15 14.97 18.38
C PRO A 29 -17.36 13.71 18.74
N VAL A 30 -16.12 13.65 18.27
CA VAL A 30 -15.18 12.59 18.62
C VAL A 30 -14.84 12.68 20.10
N ASP A 31 -14.78 11.54 20.77
CA ASP A 31 -14.35 11.48 22.16
C ASP A 31 -12.89 11.97 22.29
N SER A 32 -12.72 13.09 22.99
CA SER A 32 -11.43 13.77 23.09
C SER A 32 -10.39 12.98 23.89
N ALA A 33 -10.81 12.22 24.91
CA ALA A 33 -9.91 11.41 25.71
C ALA A 33 -9.39 10.21 24.88
N LEU A 34 -10.29 9.56 24.12
CA LEU A 34 -9.88 8.49 23.19
C LEU A 34 -8.95 9.03 22.09
N ALA A 35 -9.27 10.18 21.50
CA ALA A 35 -8.42 10.81 20.50
C ALA A 35 -7.02 11.15 21.06
N SER A 36 -6.96 11.63 22.30
CA SER A 36 -5.67 11.88 22.98
C SER A 36 -4.89 10.59 23.21
N TYR A 37 -5.56 9.53 23.64
CA TYR A 37 -4.95 8.21 23.78
C TYR A 37 -4.40 7.68 22.45
N ILE A 38 -5.21 7.69 21.38
CA ILE A 38 -4.79 7.27 20.02
C ILE A 38 -3.56 8.06 19.58
N ASN A 39 -3.54 9.37 19.82
CA ASN A 39 -2.41 10.22 19.48
C ASN A 39 -1.15 9.93 20.31
N SER A 40 -1.23 9.32 21.46
CA SER A 40 -0.07 8.94 22.28
C SER A 40 0.63 7.66 21.79
N ILE A 41 -0.04 6.82 21.01
CA ILE A 41 0.51 5.55 20.52
C ILE A 41 1.64 5.84 19.52
N ARG A 42 2.82 5.26 19.72
CA ARG A 42 3.91 5.23 18.75
C ARG A 42 3.67 4.07 17.78
N ALA A 43 3.31 4.41 16.54
CA ALA A 43 2.85 3.44 15.55
C ALA A 43 3.99 2.60 14.95
N ILE A 44 3.64 1.44 14.40
CA ILE A 44 4.46 0.69 13.44
C ILE A 44 3.78 0.87 12.09
N ASP A 45 4.50 1.48 11.17
CA ASP A 45 4.09 1.70 9.78
C ASP A 45 4.43 0.45 8.97
N ASP A 46 3.42 -0.25 8.48
CA ASP A 46 3.55 -1.54 7.82
C ASP A 46 4.08 -1.43 6.39
N HIS A 47 3.86 -0.29 5.72
CA HIS A 47 4.16 -0.13 4.31
C HIS A 47 4.50 1.31 3.95
N ALA A 48 5.72 1.55 3.46
CA ALA A 48 6.21 2.85 3.01
C ALA A 48 7.46 2.74 2.13
N HIS A 49 7.72 3.79 1.33
CA HIS A 49 8.86 3.92 0.41
C HIS A 49 9.79 5.09 0.83
N PRO A 50 10.43 5.06 2.02
CA PRO A 50 11.24 6.17 2.48
C PRO A 50 12.48 6.36 1.62
N MET A 51 12.81 7.62 1.27
CA MET A 51 14.00 7.96 0.52
C MET A 51 15.18 8.32 1.42
N LEU A 52 16.37 8.06 0.92
CA LEU A 52 17.61 8.53 1.53
C LEU A 52 17.70 10.07 1.44
N PRO A 53 18.23 10.74 2.47
CA PRO A 53 18.54 12.17 2.38
C PRO A 53 19.76 12.37 1.49
N VAL A 54 19.53 12.69 0.22
CA VAL A 54 20.60 12.93 -0.76
C VAL A 54 21.07 14.38 -0.69
N ALA A 55 22.38 14.60 -0.62
CA ALA A 55 22.96 15.95 -0.68
C ALA A 55 22.73 16.59 -2.05
N ALA A 56 22.64 17.93 -2.09
CA ALA A 56 22.51 18.67 -3.34
C ALA A 56 23.68 18.33 -4.30
N GLY A 57 23.34 17.93 -5.53
CA GLY A 57 24.31 17.53 -6.56
C GLY A 57 24.84 16.10 -6.43
N ALA A 58 24.44 15.34 -5.42
CA ALA A 58 24.75 13.92 -5.33
C ALA A 58 23.81 13.09 -6.22
N ARG A 59 24.19 11.82 -6.45
CA ARG A 59 23.38 10.89 -7.22
C ARG A 59 22.03 10.67 -6.56
N PRO A 60 20.91 10.74 -7.29
CA PRO A 60 19.59 10.44 -6.74
C PRO A 60 19.51 9.06 -6.09
N ASP A 61 18.67 8.91 -5.08
CA ASP A 61 18.32 7.61 -4.52
C ASP A 61 17.40 6.88 -5.51
N THR A 62 17.95 5.88 -6.19
CA THR A 62 17.21 5.07 -7.17
C THR A 62 16.78 3.72 -6.63
N ASP A 63 17.12 3.43 -5.38
CA ASP A 63 16.81 2.16 -4.71
C ASP A 63 15.56 2.26 -3.81
N TYR A 64 14.85 3.38 -3.86
CA TYR A 64 13.66 3.61 -3.02
C TYR A 64 12.44 2.80 -3.48
N ASP A 65 12.42 2.37 -4.75
CA ASP A 65 11.32 1.65 -5.35
C ASP A 65 11.81 0.79 -6.52
N ALA A 66 11.14 -0.35 -6.78
CA ALA A 66 11.40 -1.19 -7.95
C ALA A 66 10.62 -0.68 -9.17
N LEU A 67 9.37 -0.25 -8.98
CA LEU A 67 8.46 0.20 -10.03
C LEU A 67 7.94 1.63 -9.76
N PRO A 68 8.80 2.63 -9.72
CA PRO A 68 8.42 3.99 -9.35
C PRO A 68 7.44 4.59 -10.38
N LEU A 69 6.37 5.22 -9.89
CA LEU A 69 5.30 5.80 -10.72
C LEU A 69 5.76 6.96 -11.61
N ASP A 70 6.91 7.57 -11.34
CA ASP A 70 7.52 8.58 -12.21
C ASP A 70 7.96 8.02 -13.58
N ALA A 71 8.00 6.70 -13.71
CA ALA A 71 8.33 6.01 -14.96
C ALA A 71 7.15 5.83 -15.92
N ILE A 72 5.90 6.04 -15.46
CA ILE A 72 4.70 5.93 -16.28
C ILE A 72 4.23 7.29 -16.82
N PRO A 73 3.40 7.34 -17.89
CA PRO A 73 2.85 8.58 -18.39
C PRO A 73 2.05 9.36 -17.33
N PRO A 74 1.99 10.70 -17.43
CA PRO A 74 1.18 11.50 -16.52
C PRO A 74 -0.29 11.06 -16.51
N PHE A 75 -0.92 11.04 -15.33
CA PHE A 75 -2.30 10.65 -15.09
C PHE A 75 -2.99 11.62 -14.13
N ASP A 76 -4.33 11.57 -14.11
CA ASP A 76 -5.11 12.39 -13.18
C ASP A 76 -5.06 11.84 -11.75
N LEU A 77 -4.81 12.74 -10.81
CA LEU A 77 -4.78 12.42 -9.39
C LEU A 77 -6.14 12.65 -8.73
N PRO A 78 -6.58 11.76 -7.83
CA PRO A 78 -7.66 12.05 -6.90
C PRO A 78 -7.47 13.38 -6.19
N SER A 79 -8.56 14.09 -5.88
CA SER A 79 -8.48 15.46 -5.35
C SER A 79 -7.54 15.61 -4.15
N ARG A 80 -7.57 14.64 -3.24
CA ARG A 80 -6.76 14.67 -2.01
C ARG A 80 -5.26 14.42 -2.26
N LEU A 81 -4.89 13.80 -3.37
CA LEU A 81 -3.49 13.63 -3.77
C LEU A 81 -2.94 14.82 -4.56
N ARG A 82 -3.79 15.77 -4.95
CA ARG A 82 -3.31 16.95 -5.68
C ARG A 82 -2.54 17.86 -4.73
N PRO A 83 -1.41 18.43 -5.13
CA PRO A 83 -0.62 19.34 -4.29
C PRO A 83 -1.41 20.56 -3.77
N THR A 84 -2.54 20.87 -4.42
CA THR A 84 -3.44 21.96 -4.03
C THR A 84 -4.39 21.62 -2.89
N ASP A 85 -4.52 20.34 -2.49
CA ASP A 85 -5.38 19.97 -1.37
C ASP A 85 -4.84 20.56 -0.06
N PRO A 86 -5.72 21.11 0.79
CA PRO A 86 -5.33 21.76 2.06
C PRO A 86 -4.56 20.84 3.01
N VAL A 87 -4.68 19.51 2.90
CA VAL A 87 -3.98 18.56 3.76
C VAL A 87 -2.46 18.69 3.64
N TRP A 88 -1.96 18.97 2.43
CA TRP A 88 -0.51 19.16 2.21
C TRP A 88 0.01 20.40 2.88
N ARG A 89 -0.75 21.51 2.82
CA ARG A 89 -0.40 22.73 3.56
C ARG A 89 -0.37 22.51 5.06
N ALA A 90 -1.30 21.73 5.60
CA ALA A 90 -1.29 21.36 7.02
C ALA A 90 -0.03 20.55 7.39
N ALA A 91 0.36 19.58 6.55
CA ALA A 91 1.60 18.84 6.73
C ALA A 91 2.84 19.75 6.67
N GLN A 92 2.92 20.62 5.67
CA GLN A 92 4.04 21.55 5.47
C GLN A 92 4.15 22.57 6.60
N HIS A 93 3.03 23.06 7.11
CA HIS A 93 3.01 23.88 8.31
C HIS A 93 3.53 23.12 9.54
N ALA A 94 3.03 21.91 9.76
CA ALA A 94 3.43 21.09 10.91
C ALA A 94 4.92 20.70 10.89
N LEU A 95 5.42 20.32 9.72
CA LEU A 95 6.80 19.84 9.56
C LEU A 95 7.81 20.97 9.45
N TYR A 96 7.48 22.05 8.74
CA TYR A 96 8.44 23.06 8.32
C TYR A 96 8.11 24.48 8.80
N GLN A 97 7.02 24.65 9.55
CA GLN A 97 6.58 25.95 10.06
C GLN A 97 6.29 26.96 8.95
N ILE A 98 5.88 26.50 7.75
CA ILE A 98 5.49 27.38 6.67
C ILE A 98 4.20 28.08 7.05
N SER A 99 4.16 29.42 6.96
CA SER A 99 2.94 30.16 7.25
C SER A 99 1.81 29.75 6.31
N PRO A 100 0.62 29.40 6.83
CA PRO A 100 -0.55 29.07 6.01
C PRO A 100 -1.07 30.25 5.19
N GLU A 101 -0.68 31.49 5.54
CA GLU A 101 -1.08 32.72 4.84
C GLU A 101 -0.27 32.96 3.55
N LEU A 102 0.90 32.34 3.43
CA LEU A 102 1.70 32.45 2.21
C LEU A 102 1.01 31.75 1.04
N SER A 103 1.09 32.34 -0.15
CA SER A 103 0.51 31.80 -1.38
C SER A 103 1.38 32.09 -2.61
N GLY A 104 1.06 31.45 -3.74
CA GLY A 104 1.74 31.68 -5.02
C GLY A 104 3.24 31.34 -5.01
N PRO A 105 4.05 32.00 -5.87
CA PRO A 105 5.47 31.71 -6.02
C PRO A 105 6.28 31.83 -4.74
N GLY A 106 5.91 32.75 -3.84
CA GLY A 106 6.55 32.97 -2.54
C GLY A 106 6.41 31.74 -1.64
N TYR A 107 5.24 31.09 -1.64
CA TYR A 107 5.00 29.87 -0.91
C TYR A 107 5.92 28.73 -1.37
N HIS A 108 5.96 28.45 -2.66
CA HIS A 108 6.79 27.38 -3.24
C HIS A 108 8.29 27.60 -2.98
N THR A 109 8.75 28.86 -3.04
CA THR A 109 10.14 29.21 -2.72
C THR A 109 10.45 28.96 -1.24
N SER A 110 9.55 29.39 -0.34
CA SER A 110 9.68 29.17 1.10
C SER A 110 9.69 27.68 1.45
N LEU A 111 8.80 26.91 0.83
CA LEU A 111 8.74 25.46 1.04
C LEU A 111 10.02 24.77 0.60
N ARG A 112 10.49 25.01 -0.63
CA ARG A 112 11.76 24.45 -1.12
C ARG A 112 12.94 24.78 -0.19
N THR A 113 13.00 26.02 0.27
CA THR A 113 14.04 26.45 1.19
C THR A 113 13.95 25.75 2.54
N ALA A 114 12.75 25.61 3.09
CA ALA A 114 12.52 24.96 4.38
C ALA A 114 12.84 23.46 4.34
N VAL A 115 12.40 22.76 3.28
CA VAL A 115 12.72 21.34 3.05
C VAL A 115 14.24 21.14 2.92
N ALA A 116 14.91 21.95 2.10
CA ALA A 116 16.36 21.89 1.94
C ALA A 116 17.11 22.16 3.25
N ASN A 117 16.63 23.12 4.04
CA ASN A 117 17.18 23.41 5.35
C ASN A 117 17.01 22.25 6.34
N ALA A 118 15.84 21.62 6.37
CA ALA A 118 15.59 20.46 7.22
C ALA A 118 16.49 19.29 6.81
N LYS A 119 16.55 18.94 5.53
CA LYS A 119 17.45 17.88 5.01
C LYS A 119 18.92 18.15 5.37
N ARG A 120 19.38 19.41 5.25
CA ARG A 120 20.74 19.80 5.63
C ARG A 120 20.96 19.75 7.16
N MET A 121 20.01 20.25 7.95
CA MET A 121 20.09 20.30 9.41
C MET A 121 20.15 18.91 10.02
N TYR A 122 19.31 18.01 9.58
CA TYR A 122 19.21 16.66 10.11
C TYR A 122 20.18 15.67 9.42
N GLY A 123 20.59 15.90 8.16
CA GLY A 123 21.48 15.01 7.41
C GLY A 123 20.99 13.57 7.45
N ALA A 124 21.85 12.62 7.80
CA ALA A 124 21.49 11.21 7.93
C ALA A 124 20.43 10.92 9.02
N ARG A 125 20.11 11.89 9.88
CA ARG A 125 19.04 11.77 10.88
C ARG A 125 17.68 12.23 10.35
N PHE A 126 17.60 12.79 9.14
CA PHE A 126 16.36 13.27 8.56
C PHE A 126 15.25 12.21 8.53
N PRO A 127 15.51 10.95 8.14
CA PRO A 127 14.47 9.92 8.17
C PRO A 127 13.93 9.66 9.59
N ARG A 128 14.77 9.63 10.60
CA ARG A 128 14.31 9.47 11.99
C ARG A 128 13.48 10.66 12.47
N TRP A 129 13.89 11.88 12.11
CA TRP A 129 13.11 13.08 12.39
C TRP A 129 11.72 12.98 11.75
N ALA A 130 11.61 12.54 10.49
CA ALA A 130 10.33 12.37 9.80
C ALA A 130 9.42 11.40 10.55
N LEU A 131 9.93 10.23 10.96
CA LEU A 131 9.17 9.28 11.78
C LEU A 131 8.68 9.89 13.10
N ASP A 132 9.53 10.68 13.77
CA ASP A 132 9.16 11.31 15.03
C ASP A 132 8.04 12.33 14.85
N GLN A 133 8.06 13.12 13.76
CA GLN A 133 6.99 14.05 13.41
C GLN A 133 5.67 13.32 13.10
N ALA A 134 5.73 12.18 12.41
CA ALA A 134 4.58 11.35 12.09
C ALA A 134 4.14 10.44 13.26
N ARG A 135 4.84 10.46 14.42
CA ARG A 135 4.60 9.58 15.56
C ARG A 135 4.69 8.09 15.21
N ILE A 136 5.59 7.77 14.31
CA ILE A 136 5.92 6.41 13.90
C ILE A 136 7.17 5.98 14.68
N ASP A 137 7.16 4.78 15.23
CA ASP A 137 8.30 4.19 15.96
C ASP A 137 9.14 3.32 15.03
N VAL A 138 8.49 2.47 14.25
CA VAL A 138 9.12 1.60 13.27
C VAL A 138 8.40 1.73 11.93
N MET A 139 9.14 1.74 10.83
CA MET A 139 8.63 1.76 9.46
C MET A 139 9.16 0.56 8.70
N MET A 140 8.25 -0.23 8.11
CA MET A 140 8.59 -1.23 7.12
C MET A 140 8.88 -0.51 5.81
N SER A 141 10.12 -0.62 5.36
CA SER A 141 10.64 0.14 4.22
C SER A 141 10.73 -0.75 3.00
N ASN A 142 9.84 -0.53 2.06
CA ASN A 142 9.88 -1.18 0.76
C ASN A 142 10.98 -0.51 -0.06
N ARG A 143 12.06 -1.24 -0.30
CA ARG A 143 13.25 -0.73 -1.00
C ARG A 143 14.01 -1.86 -1.69
N ILE A 144 14.69 -1.52 -2.77
CA ILE A 144 15.63 -2.46 -3.42
C ILE A 144 16.79 -2.74 -2.46
N THR A 145 17.35 -1.69 -1.84
CA THR A 145 18.36 -1.82 -0.78
C THR A 145 18.16 -0.78 0.31
N MET A 146 18.53 -1.11 1.52
CA MET A 146 18.62 -0.16 2.61
C MET A 146 19.89 0.69 2.47
N GLY A 147 19.91 1.86 3.13
CA GLY A 147 21.04 2.78 3.03
C GLY A 147 21.24 3.62 4.29
N PRO A 148 22.21 4.55 4.26
CA PRO A 148 22.53 5.40 5.39
C PRO A 148 21.31 6.17 5.91
N GLY A 149 21.04 6.11 7.21
CA GLY A 149 19.89 6.75 7.84
C GLY A 149 18.63 5.89 7.90
N LEU A 150 18.54 4.81 7.11
CA LEU A 150 17.42 3.86 7.10
C LEU A 150 17.84 2.53 7.72
N ALA A 151 18.22 2.55 8.99
CA ALA A 151 18.75 1.36 9.69
C ALA A 151 17.81 0.90 10.81
N ALA A 152 17.85 -0.40 11.09
CA ALA A 152 17.22 -0.96 12.29
C ALA A 152 17.68 -0.21 13.57
N PRO A 153 16.85 -0.18 14.62
CA PRO A 153 15.52 -0.80 14.71
C PRO A 153 14.37 0.01 14.08
N ARG A 154 14.60 1.30 13.72
CA ARG A 154 13.55 2.24 13.27
C ARG A 154 13.06 1.94 11.86
N PHE A 155 13.90 1.40 10.99
CA PHE A 155 13.57 1.02 9.62
C PHE A 155 13.84 -0.46 9.43
N ARG A 156 12.85 -1.18 8.90
CA ARG A 156 12.93 -2.62 8.65
C ARG A 156 12.71 -2.86 7.17
N TRP A 157 13.52 -3.70 6.60
CA TRP A 157 13.56 -3.90 5.16
C TRP A 157 12.48 -4.84 4.67
N ILE A 158 11.74 -4.41 3.64
CA ILE A 158 10.89 -5.22 2.77
C ILE A 158 11.52 -5.17 1.38
N ALA A 159 11.93 -6.32 0.84
CA ALA A 159 12.58 -6.41 -0.46
C ALA A 159 11.55 -6.57 -1.59
N PHE A 160 11.88 -6.13 -2.81
CA PHE A 160 11.03 -6.33 -3.99
C PHE A 160 11.44 -7.61 -4.71
N ASP A 161 10.48 -8.48 -5.05
CA ASP A 161 10.80 -9.78 -5.62
C ASP A 161 10.01 -10.12 -6.91
N ASP A 162 9.30 -9.15 -7.52
CA ASP A 162 8.64 -9.31 -8.82
C ASP A 162 9.61 -9.77 -9.90
N ALA A 163 10.83 -9.23 -9.91
CA ALA A 163 11.88 -9.59 -10.84
C ALA A 163 12.17 -11.10 -10.92
N LEU A 164 11.98 -11.81 -9.80
CA LEU A 164 12.19 -13.26 -9.76
C LEU A 164 11.13 -14.05 -10.52
N MET A 165 9.95 -13.44 -10.77
CA MET A 165 8.90 -14.04 -11.60
C MET A 165 9.15 -13.84 -13.09
N LEU A 166 10.05 -12.92 -13.47
CA LEU A 166 10.25 -12.42 -14.83
C LEU A 166 11.61 -12.82 -15.42
N PRO A 167 12.01 -14.13 -15.39
CA PRO A 167 13.34 -14.54 -15.85
C PRO A 167 13.51 -14.58 -17.37
N LEU A 168 12.42 -14.56 -18.14
CA LEU A 168 12.44 -14.70 -19.60
C LEU A 168 12.22 -13.35 -20.30
N ASP A 169 12.19 -13.36 -21.64
CA ASP A 169 11.94 -12.17 -22.44
C ASP A 169 10.49 -11.66 -22.23
N VAL A 170 10.37 -10.47 -21.66
CA VAL A 170 9.11 -9.84 -21.27
C VAL A 170 8.48 -8.95 -22.35
N ARG A 171 9.06 -8.90 -23.58
CA ARG A 171 8.55 -8.01 -24.64
C ARG A 171 7.10 -8.30 -25.01
N GLY A 172 6.67 -9.56 -24.92
CA GLY A 172 5.27 -9.94 -25.15
C GLY A 172 4.35 -9.32 -24.12
N GLU A 173 4.70 -9.40 -22.83
CA GLU A 173 3.94 -8.86 -21.71
C GLU A 173 3.91 -7.32 -21.75
N ALA A 174 5.06 -6.69 -21.95
CA ALA A 174 5.17 -5.24 -22.07
C ALA A 174 4.32 -4.65 -23.21
N ALA A 175 4.05 -5.41 -24.26
CA ALA A 175 3.17 -4.99 -25.35
C ALA A 175 1.68 -4.95 -24.95
N LEU A 176 1.29 -5.69 -23.91
CA LEU A 176 -0.09 -5.74 -23.40
C LEU A 176 -0.41 -4.63 -22.39
N THR A 177 0.62 -3.97 -21.84
CA THR A 177 0.51 -2.91 -20.85
C THR A 177 1.17 -1.61 -21.35
N PRO A 178 0.54 -0.88 -22.31
CA PRO A 178 1.20 0.23 -23.01
C PRO A 178 1.69 1.34 -22.09
N ASP A 179 0.96 1.64 -21.00
CA ASP A 179 1.33 2.68 -20.04
C ASP A 179 2.46 2.23 -19.11
N ASP A 180 2.43 0.97 -18.68
CA ASP A 180 3.35 0.42 -17.70
C ASP A 180 4.55 -0.30 -18.33
N ARG A 181 4.62 -0.37 -19.66
CA ARG A 181 5.70 -1.05 -20.39
C ARG A 181 7.11 -0.59 -20.00
N SER A 182 7.26 0.65 -19.55
CA SER A 182 8.54 1.22 -19.08
C SER A 182 9.02 0.62 -17.76
N LEU A 183 8.17 -0.09 -17.03
CA LEU A 183 8.49 -0.75 -15.76
C LEU A 183 9.23 -2.08 -15.97
N TYR A 184 8.96 -2.82 -17.05
CA TYR A 184 9.59 -4.12 -17.33
C TYR A 184 11.13 -4.07 -17.43
N PRO A 185 11.77 -3.07 -18.06
CA PRO A 185 13.23 -2.94 -18.05
C PRO A 185 13.82 -2.73 -16.65
N ARG A 186 13.04 -2.17 -15.70
CA ARG A 186 13.48 -2.00 -14.31
C ARG A 186 13.54 -3.35 -13.62
N GLU A 187 12.54 -4.20 -13.81
CA GLU A 187 12.53 -5.57 -13.31
C GLU A 187 13.67 -6.40 -13.89
N ALA A 188 13.92 -6.30 -15.19
CA ALA A 188 15.07 -6.96 -15.82
C ALA A 188 16.41 -6.49 -15.20
N THR A 189 16.53 -5.21 -14.89
CA THR A 189 17.71 -4.64 -14.21
C THR A 189 17.83 -5.18 -12.77
N LEU A 190 16.72 -5.29 -12.05
CA LEU A 190 16.70 -5.83 -10.70
C LEU A 190 17.05 -7.31 -10.67
N LEU A 191 16.50 -8.11 -11.59
CA LEU A 191 16.89 -9.51 -11.75
C LEU A 191 18.40 -9.66 -12.02
N HIS A 192 18.94 -8.82 -12.89
CA HIS A 192 20.37 -8.81 -13.17
C HIS A 192 21.21 -8.50 -11.93
N ARG A 193 20.78 -7.56 -11.07
CA ARG A 193 21.43 -7.30 -9.76
C ARG A 193 21.40 -8.53 -8.85
N TYR A 194 20.29 -9.26 -8.80
CA TYR A 194 20.19 -10.49 -8.02
C TYR A 194 21.11 -11.59 -8.55
N LEU A 195 21.16 -11.78 -9.86
CA LEU A 195 22.09 -12.73 -10.49
C LEU A 195 23.57 -12.38 -10.21
N GLN A 196 23.92 -11.10 -10.32
CA GLN A 196 25.26 -10.62 -9.99
C GLN A 196 25.63 -10.88 -8.52
N ALA A 197 24.71 -10.61 -7.61
CA ALA A 197 24.92 -10.84 -6.17
C ALA A 197 25.14 -12.32 -5.84
N LEU A 198 24.69 -13.23 -6.71
CA LEU A 198 24.87 -14.68 -6.61
C LEU A 198 26.03 -15.19 -7.49
N ASN A 199 26.77 -14.30 -8.18
CA ASN A 199 27.82 -14.64 -9.15
C ASN A 199 27.31 -15.51 -10.32
N ILE A 200 26.05 -15.39 -10.70
CA ILE A 200 25.42 -16.10 -11.82
C ILE A 200 25.48 -15.21 -13.07
N ARG A 201 26.16 -15.67 -14.11
CA ARG A 201 26.33 -14.91 -15.36
C ARG A 201 25.24 -15.22 -16.41
N THR A 202 24.69 -16.41 -16.36
CA THR A 202 23.67 -16.90 -17.29
C THR A 202 22.60 -17.62 -16.49
N LEU A 203 21.34 -17.49 -16.91
CA LEU A 203 20.24 -18.20 -16.27
C LEU A 203 20.47 -19.72 -16.30
N PRO A 204 20.12 -20.43 -15.21
CA PRO A 204 20.15 -21.89 -15.16
C PRO A 204 19.32 -22.52 -16.28
N ALA A 205 19.71 -23.70 -16.74
CA ALA A 205 19.08 -24.34 -17.89
C ALA A 205 17.68 -24.91 -17.58
N SER A 206 17.36 -25.18 -16.32
CA SER A 206 16.06 -25.70 -15.90
C SER A 206 15.42 -24.82 -14.85
N LEU A 207 14.09 -24.89 -14.76
CA LEU A 207 13.30 -24.13 -13.76
C LEU A 207 13.64 -24.55 -12.33
N ASP A 208 13.82 -25.85 -12.07
CA ASP A 208 14.21 -26.34 -10.74
C ASP A 208 15.57 -25.76 -10.31
N GLU A 209 16.51 -25.69 -11.26
CA GLU A 209 17.81 -25.10 -10.98
C GLU A 209 17.70 -23.59 -10.77
N TYR A 210 16.86 -22.88 -11.53
CA TYR A 210 16.59 -21.47 -11.32
C TYR A 210 16.02 -21.23 -9.90
N ILE A 211 15.04 -22.00 -9.49
CA ILE A 211 14.47 -21.87 -8.14
C ILE A 211 15.53 -22.16 -7.07
N ARG A 212 16.29 -23.24 -7.24
CA ARG A 212 17.29 -23.67 -6.27
C ARG A 212 18.50 -22.75 -6.17
N THR A 213 18.94 -22.14 -7.27
CA THR A 213 20.19 -21.38 -7.32
C THR A 213 20.02 -19.87 -7.43
N VAL A 214 18.81 -19.40 -7.83
CA VAL A 214 18.50 -17.96 -7.92
C VAL A 214 17.45 -17.57 -6.91
N VAL A 215 16.23 -18.12 -6.97
CA VAL A 215 15.11 -17.73 -6.11
C VAL A 215 15.45 -17.94 -4.63
N ASN A 216 15.69 -19.18 -4.24
CA ASN A 216 15.90 -19.52 -2.81
C ASN A 216 17.12 -18.78 -2.20
N PRO A 217 18.29 -18.71 -2.88
CA PRO A 217 19.41 -17.96 -2.36
C PRO A 217 19.20 -16.45 -2.31
N THR A 218 18.40 -15.87 -3.22
CA THR A 218 18.05 -14.43 -3.15
C THR A 218 17.28 -14.14 -1.87
N LEU A 219 16.20 -14.87 -1.60
CA LEU A 219 15.41 -14.69 -0.37
C LEU A 219 16.24 -14.95 0.89
N ALA A 220 17.08 -15.98 0.87
CA ALA A 220 18.00 -16.26 1.99
C ALA A 220 18.98 -15.11 2.25
N ARG A 221 19.52 -14.48 1.20
CA ARG A 221 20.40 -13.30 1.32
C ARG A 221 19.65 -12.07 1.83
N GLN A 222 18.42 -11.84 1.33
CA GLN A 222 17.57 -10.75 1.80
C GLN A 222 17.28 -10.94 3.30
N ARG A 223 16.90 -12.14 3.72
CA ARG A 223 16.69 -12.47 5.14
C ARG A 223 17.94 -12.25 5.98
N ALA A 224 19.10 -12.73 5.52
CA ALA A 224 20.40 -12.53 6.17
C ALA A 224 20.79 -11.04 6.21
N GLY A 225 20.42 -10.26 5.22
CA GLY A 225 20.58 -8.81 5.13
C GLY A 225 19.62 -8.01 6.02
N GLY A 226 18.72 -8.68 6.74
CA GLY A 226 17.80 -8.05 7.69
C GLY A 226 16.39 -7.79 7.15
N ALA A 227 16.06 -8.30 5.96
CA ALA A 227 14.68 -8.24 5.45
C ALA A 227 13.72 -8.98 6.39
N VAL A 228 12.56 -8.40 6.62
CA VAL A 228 11.47 -8.96 7.43
C VAL A 228 10.28 -9.37 6.56
N GLY A 229 10.29 -9.01 5.31
CA GLY A 229 9.28 -9.36 4.31
C GLY A 229 9.76 -9.11 2.90
N ILE A 230 8.91 -9.49 1.94
CA ILE A 230 9.07 -9.22 0.52
C ILE A 230 7.81 -8.50 0.01
N LYS A 231 7.94 -7.77 -1.09
CA LYS A 231 6.84 -7.04 -1.76
C LYS A 231 6.69 -7.53 -3.18
N PHE A 232 5.45 -7.71 -3.59
CA PHE A 232 5.05 -7.81 -4.99
C PHE A 232 4.25 -6.58 -5.40
N GLU A 233 4.67 -5.98 -6.52
CA GLU A 233 3.99 -4.90 -7.22
C GLU A 233 3.39 -5.39 -8.54
N ALA A 234 3.18 -6.68 -8.64
CA ALA A 234 2.70 -7.38 -9.84
C ALA A 234 1.47 -6.73 -10.48
N ALA A 235 0.59 -6.10 -9.67
CA ALA A 235 -0.60 -5.41 -10.17
C ALA A 235 -0.30 -4.29 -11.18
N TYR A 236 0.92 -3.73 -11.20
CA TYR A 236 1.37 -2.79 -12.23
C TYR A 236 1.74 -3.46 -13.55
N LEU A 237 2.06 -4.74 -13.52
CA LEU A 237 2.59 -5.48 -14.66
C LEU A 237 1.56 -6.45 -15.24
N ARG A 238 0.73 -7.05 -14.38
CA ARG A 238 -0.25 -8.09 -14.74
C ARG A 238 -1.41 -8.15 -13.76
N PRO A 239 -2.54 -8.79 -14.10
CA PRO A 239 -3.58 -9.13 -13.13
C PRO A 239 -3.06 -10.07 -12.02
N LEU A 240 -3.66 -9.95 -10.82
CA LEU A 240 -3.29 -10.72 -9.62
C LEU A 240 -3.87 -12.16 -9.60
N ASP A 241 -4.41 -12.64 -10.71
CA ASP A 241 -4.98 -13.98 -10.88
C ASP A 241 -3.88 -15.06 -10.95
N PHE A 242 -3.15 -15.24 -9.84
CA PHE A 242 -2.15 -16.30 -9.71
C PHE A 242 -2.82 -17.66 -9.55
N ASP A 243 -3.09 -18.31 -10.68
CA ASP A 243 -3.68 -19.65 -10.74
C ASP A 243 -2.73 -20.73 -10.18
N ASP A 244 -3.23 -21.95 -10.03
CA ASP A 244 -2.41 -23.13 -9.72
C ASP A 244 -2.03 -23.83 -11.03
N PRO A 245 -0.92 -23.45 -11.68
CA PRO A 245 -0.56 -23.97 -12.99
C PRO A 245 -0.02 -25.39 -12.88
N ASP A 246 -0.20 -26.15 -13.95
CA ASP A 246 0.50 -27.42 -14.10
C ASP A 246 2.03 -27.17 -14.08
N ALA A 247 2.72 -27.75 -13.11
CA ALA A 247 4.17 -27.68 -12.98
C ALA A 247 4.89 -28.05 -14.28
N PHE A 248 4.39 -29.06 -15.00
CA PHE A 248 4.96 -29.49 -16.29
C PHE A 248 4.89 -28.37 -17.33
N ALA A 249 3.78 -27.61 -17.36
CA ALA A 249 3.67 -26.46 -18.28
C ALA A 249 4.72 -25.38 -17.98
N ALA A 250 4.89 -24.99 -16.71
CA ALA A 250 5.89 -24.01 -16.30
C ALA A 250 7.33 -24.45 -16.65
N HIS A 251 7.68 -25.69 -16.35
CA HIS A 251 9.01 -26.25 -16.69
C HIS A 251 9.27 -26.27 -18.19
N ARG A 252 8.27 -26.63 -18.97
CA ARG A 252 8.38 -26.64 -20.45
C ARG A 252 8.56 -25.24 -21.01
N VAL A 253 7.82 -24.25 -20.51
CA VAL A 253 7.96 -22.85 -20.92
C VAL A 253 9.35 -22.34 -20.61
N TYR A 254 9.82 -22.52 -19.39
CA TYR A 254 11.15 -22.08 -18.98
C TYR A 254 12.23 -22.72 -19.88
N ALA A 255 12.24 -24.03 -20.05
CA ALA A 255 13.23 -24.76 -20.87
C ALA A 255 13.21 -24.32 -22.34
N LYS A 256 12.02 -23.99 -22.88
CA LYS A 256 11.88 -23.55 -24.28
C LYS A 256 12.49 -22.17 -24.51
N TYR A 257 12.36 -21.25 -23.56
CA TYR A 257 12.65 -19.83 -23.78
C TYR A 257 13.85 -19.29 -23.00
N VAL A 258 14.43 -20.05 -22.08
CA VAL A 258 15.58 -19.57 -21.27
C VAL A 258 16.81 -19.21 -22.09
N ARG A 259 16.92 -19.73 -23.33
CA ARG A 259 18.01 -19.42 -24.25
C ARG A 259 17.65 -18.39 -25.32
N GLY A 260 16.44 -17.80 -25.20
CA GLY A 260 15.93 -16.80 -26.14
C GLY A 260 14.58 -17.15 -26.72
N GLY A 261 13.96 -16.19 -27.39
CA GLY A 261 12.60 -16.24 -27.88
C GLY A 261 11.64 -15.52 -26.92
N VAL A 262 10.43 -15.22 -27.40
CA VAL A 262 9.39 -14.51 -26.65
C VAL A 262 8.26 -15.49 -26.39
N PRO A 263 7.96 -15.79 -25.13
CA PRO A 263 6.78 -16.59 -24.78
C PRO A 263 5.49 -15.88 -25.21
N SER A 264 4.44 -16.65 -25.52
CA SER A 264 3.09 -16.08 -25.57
C SER A 264 2.62 -15.71 -24.17
N HIS A 265 1.64 -14.81 -24.07
CA HIS A 265 1.06 -14.41 -22.78
C HIS A 265 0.61 -15.61 -21.93
N ALA A 266 -0.10 -16.56 -22.50
CA ALA A 266 -0.54 -17.76 -21.77
C ALA A 266 0.63 -18.63 -21.28
N GLU A 267 1.72 -18.73 -22.06
CA GLU A 267 2.93 -19.43 -21.64
C GLU A 267 3.63 -18.66 -20.51
N TYR A 268 3.75 -17.34 -20.64
CA TYR A 268 4.41 -16.53 -19.59
C TYR A 268 3.62 -16.57 -18.29
N LYS A 269 2.29 -16.37 -18.37
CA LYS A 269 1.40 -16.45 -17.21
C LYS A 269 1.57 -17.77 -16.43
N ALA A 270 1.60 -18.88 -17.13
CA ALA A 270 1.79 -20.19 -16.47
C ALA A 270 3.14 -20.29 -15.73
N LEU A 271 4.18 -19.67 -16.24
CA LEU A 271 5.49 -19.61 -15.57
C LEU A 271 5.46 -18.66 -14.37
N GLU A 272 4.88 -17.47 -14.50
CA GLU A 272 4.77 -16.49 -13.42
C GLU A 272 3.94 -17.03 -12.25
N ASP A 273 2.78 -17.64 -12.54
CA ASP A 273 1.91 -18.24 -11.54
C ASP A 273 2.64 -19.34 -10.73
N TYR A 274 3.44 -20.15 -11.41
CA TYR A 274 4.25 -21.18 -10.76
C TYR A 274 5.39 -20.55 -9.91
N LEU A 275 6.09 -19.56 -10.45
CA LEU A 275 7.17 -18.87 -9.75
C LEU A 275 6.66 -18.08 -8.55
N PHE A 276 5.50 -17.40 -8.66
CA PHE A 276 4.87 -16.73 -7.53
C PHE A 276 4.67 -17.68 -6.35
N ARG A 277 4.12 -18.89 -6.62
CA ARG A 277 3.92 -19.90 -5.58
C ARG A 277 5.24 -20.44 -5.02
N ALA A 278 6.26 -20.60 -5.86
CA ALA A 278 7.58 -21.04 -5.41
C ALA A 278 8.25 -19.99 -4.52
N ILE A 279 8.21 -18.70 -4.93
CA ILE A 279 8.77 -17.58 -4.17
C ILE A 279 8.04 -17.39 -2.84
N THR A 280 6.72 -17.37 -2.84
CA THR A 280 5.92 -17.16 -1.63
C THR A 280 6.04 -18.33 -0.65
N ARG A 281 6.18 -19.56 -1.14
CA ARG A 281 6.49 -20.72 -0.30
C ARG A 281 7.86 -20.60 0.36
N GLU A 282 8.87 -20.19 -0.39
CA GLU A 282 10.19 -19.96 0.16
C GLU A 282 10.21 -18.79 1.15
N ALA A 283 9.48 -17.70 0.86
CA ALA A 283 9.29 -16.60 1.80
C ALA A 283 8.73 -17.09 3.15
N GLY A 284 7.71 -17.94 3.13
CA GLY A 284 7.17 -18.57 4.32
C GLY A 284 8.22 -19.41 5.09
N ARG A 285 9.05 -20.18 4.38
CA ARG A 285 10.17 -20.94 4.98
C ARG A 285 11.21 -20.04 5.64
N GLN A 286 11.48 -18.86 5.07
CA GLN A 286 12.42 -17.87 5.59
C GLN A 286 11.78 -16.95 6.66
N HIS A 287 10.51 -17.16 7.01
CA HIS A 287 9.73 -16.30 7.90
C HIS A 287 9.69 -14.84 7.41
N LEU A 288 9.60 -14.63 6.10
CA LEU A 288 9.37 -13.35 5.46
C LEU A 288 7.86 -13.17 5.24
N VAL A 289 7.33 -12.02 5.62
CA VAL A 289 5.94 -11.63 5.32
C VAL A 289 5.86 -11.23 3.85
N VAL A 290 4.78 -11.57 3.17
CA VAL A 290 4.57 -11.24 1.75
C VAL A 290 3.55 -10.12 1.64
N GLN A 291 3.98 -8.96 1.20
CA GLN A 291 3.14 -7.82 0.85
C GLN A 291 2.76 -7.87 -0.63
N ILE A 292 1.49 -7.68 -0.97
CA ILE A 292 1.01 -7.68 -2.35
C ILE A 292 0.20 -6.41 -2.58
N HIS A 293 0.62 -5.61 -3.56
CA HIS A 293 -0.11 -4.42 -3.99
C HIS A 293 -1.47 -4.79 -4.56
N THR A 294 -2.54 -4.13 -4.09
CA THR A 294 -3.92 -4.41 -4.51
C THR A 294 -4.78 -3.16 -4.76
N LEU A 295 -4.22 -1.97 -4.60
CA LEU A 295 -4.90 -0.72 -4.91
C LEU A 295 -5.14 -0.63 -6.42
N GLU A 296 -6.25 -0.01 -6.82
CA GLU A 296 -6.40 0.54 -8.15
C GLU A 296 -5.21 1.45 -8.47
N THR A 297 -4.46 1.17 -9.54
CA THR A 297 -3.36 2.03 -9.96
C THR A 297 -3.85 3.14 -10.89
N PHE A 298 -2.94 4.01 -11.30
CA PHE A 298 -3.21 5.16 -12.13
C PHE A 298 -2.68 4.93 -13.54
N GLY A 299 -3.36 5.43 -14.54
CA GLY A 299 -2.97 5.30 -15.94
C GLY A 299 -4.19 5.07 -16.85
N GLY A 300 -4.10 5.52 -18.11
CA GLY A 300 -5.22 5.48 -19.05
C GLY A 300 -5.60 4.08 -19.52
N PHE A 301 -4.69 3.11 -19.44
CA PHE A 301 -4.88 1.73 -19.91
C PHE A 301 -4.78 0.68 -18.80
N TYR A 302 -4.62 1.13 -17.57
CA TYR A 302 -4.60 0.21 -16.44
C TYR A 302 -5.96 -0.47 -16.25
N ARG A 303 -5.94 -1.77 -16.02
CA ARG A 303 -7.15 -2.54 -15.77
C ARG A 303 -7.39 -2.66 -14.27
N SER A 304 -8.24 -1.82 -13.71
CA SER A 304 -8.56 -1.83 -12.28
C SER A 304 -9.04 -3.19 -11.78
N ALA A 305 -9.75 -3.95 -12.60
CA ALA A 305 -10.13 -5.33 -12.28
C ALA A 305 -8.93 -6.26 -12.07
N GLY A 306 -7.75 -5.94 -12.61
CA GLY A 306 -6.54 -6.74 -12.47
C GLY A 306 -5.92 -6.66 -11.07
N SER A 307 -6.18 -5.59 -10.31
CA SER A 307 -5.71 -5.44 -8.92
C SER A 307 -6.74 -5.87 -7.87
N ALA A 308 -7.88 -6.42 -8.29
CA ALA A 308 -8.95 -6.83 -7.39
C ALA A 308 -8.46 -7.91 -6.40
N PRO A 309 -8.67 -7.71 -5.08
CA PRO A 309 -8.11 -8.60 -4.06
C PRO A 309 -8.55 -10.06 -4.19
N HIS A 310 -9.79 -10.32 -4.64
CA HIS A 310 -10.33 -11.67 -4.78
C HIS A 310 -9.56 -12.52 -5.80
N LEU A 311 -8.83 -11.91 -6.74
CA LEU A 311 -7.98 -12.64 -7.69
C LEU A 311 -6.86 -13.41 -7.00
N LEU A 312 -6.48 -13.02 -5.78
CA LEU A 312 -5.47 -13.71 -4.96
C LEU A 312 -6.04 -14.95 -4.22
N GLU A 313 -7.36 -15.14 -4.20
CA GLU A 313 -7.96 -16.21 -3.42
C GLU A 313 -7.46 -17.62 -3.77
N PRO A 314 -7.22 -17.99 -5.04
CA PRO A 314 -6.63 -19.29 -5.37
C PRO A 314 -5.27 -19.54 -4.72
N ALA A 315 -4.41 -18.50 -4.64
CA ALA A 315 -3.12 -18.58 -3.96
C ALA A 315 -3.30 -18.69 -2.43
N PHE A 316 -4.22 -17.93 -1.83
CA PHE A 316 -4.50 -17.99 -0.39
C PHE A 316 -5.13 -19.33 0.05
N ASN A 317 -5.81 -20.02 -0.86
CA ASN A 317 -6.39 -21.35 -0.61
C ASN A 317 -5.36 -22.49 -0.79
N ASP A 318 -4.19 -22.22 -1.36
CA ASP A 318 -3.14 -23.23 -1.53
C ASP A 318 -2.64 -23.71 -0.17
N SER A 319 -2.85 -25.01 0.11
CA SER A 319 -2.42 -25.62 1.37
C SER A 319 -0.91 -25.57 1.59
N THR A 320 -0.11 -25.51 0.52
CA THR A 320 1.35 -25.43 0.58
C THR A 320 1.84 -24.05 1.00
N LEU A 321 0.99 -23.02 0.93
CA LEU A 321 1.27 -21.63 1.32
C LEU A 321 0.73 -21.26 2.71
N ARG A 322 0.16 -22.22 3.46
CA ARG A 322 -0.41 -21.99 4.81
C ARG A 322 0.59 -21.41 5.82
N GLY A 323 1.88 -21.70 5.65
CA GLY A 323 2.95 -21.15 6.47
C GLY A 323 3.34 -19.73 6.13
N THR A 324 2.94 -19.21 4.96
CA THR A 324 3.25 -17.88 4.50
C THR A 324 2.22 -16.87 5.01
N LYS A 325 2.66 -15.72 5.50
CA LYS A 325 1.80 -14.61 5.92
C LYS A 325 1.69 -13.62 4.77
N PHE A 326 0.47 -13.30 4.36
CA PHE A 326 0.18 -12.39 3.27
C PHE A 326 -0.48 -11.11 3.78
N ILE A 327 -0.11 -9.98 3.21
CA ILE A 327 -0.76 -8.69 3.43
C ILE A 327 -1.34 -8.22 2.10
N VAL A 328 -2.65 -8.01 2.07
CA VAL A 328 -3.37 -7.29 1.03
C VAL A 328 -3.12 -5.81 1.27
N VAL A 329 -2.09 -5.27 0.60
CA VAL A 329 -1.63 -3.90 0.79
C VAL A 329 -2.64 -2.91 0.21
N HIS A 330 -2.87 -1.78 0.87
CA HIS A 330 -3.84 -0.73 0.53
C HIS A 330 -5.31 -1.17 0.65
N GLY A 331 -5.56 -2.27 1.37
CA GLY A 331 -6.93 -2.72 1.63
C GLY A 331 -7.75 -3.11 0.41
N GLY A 332 -7.13 -3.20 -0.77
CA GLY A 332 -7.83 -3.45 -2.03
C GLY A 332 -8.78 -2.31 -2.44
N TRP A 333 -8.55 -1.08 -1.97
CA TRP A 333 -9.41 0.05 -2.31
C TRP A 333 -9.59 0.19 -3.83
N PRO A 334 -10.83 0.42 -4.33
CA PRO A 334 -12.07 0.64 -3.58
C PRO A 334 -12.84 -0.64 -3.20
N LEU A 335 -12.31 -1.84 -3.49
CA LEU A 335 -12.97 -3.14 -3.31
C LEU A 335 -12.82 -3.70 -1.88
N VAL A 336 -12.97 -2.86 -0.87
CA VAL A 336 -12.72 -3.16 0.55
C VAL A 336 -13.56 -4.31 1.12
N ALA A 337 -14.75 -4.56 0.56
CA ALA A 337 -15.61 -5.67 0.96
C ALA A 337 -15.03 -7.02 0.49
N GLU A 338 -14.35 -7.05 -0.65
CA GLU A 338 -13.65 -8.24 -1.13
C GLU A 338 -12.48 -8.58 -0.20
N THR A 339 -11.70 -7.58 0.17
CA THR A 339 -10.64 -7.74 1.18
C THR A 339 -11.19 -8.28 2.49
N GLN A 340 -12.31 -7.73 3.00
CA GLN A 340 -12.95 -8.23 4.22
C GLN A 340 -13.28 -9.72 4.12
N GLY A 341 -13.79 -10.18 2.97
CA GLY A 341 -14.03 -11.60 2.71
C GLY A 341 -12.76 -12.47 2.78
N LEU A 342 -11.64 -11.95 2.27
CA LEU A 342 -10.35 -12.64 2.30
C LEU A 342 -9.74 -12.74 3.71
N LEU A 343 -10.08 -11.84 4.63
CA LEU A 343 -9.60 -11.90 6.02
C LEU A 343 -10.10 -13.14 6.77
N THR A 344 -11.06 -13.89 6.23
CA THR A 344 -11.43 -15.22 6.73
C THR A 344 -10.28 -16.23 6.65
N LYS A 345 -9.29 -16.03 5.75
CA LYS A 345 -8.14 -16.90 5.59
C LYS A 345 -7.17 -16.72 6.76
N PRO A 346 -6.65 -17.78 7.40
CA PRO A 346 -5.90 -17.69 8.65
C PRO A 346 -4.57 -16.92 8.53
N ASN A 347 -3.99 -16.86 7.34
CA ASN A 347 -2.70 -16.28 7.04
C ASN A 347 -2.76 -14.98 6.22
N VAL A 348 -3.96 -14.39 6.03
CA VAL A 348 -4.18 -13.17 5.27
C VAL A 348 -4.47 -12.01 6.22
N TYR A 349 -3.80 -10.89 6.00
CA TYR A 349 -3.89 -9.62 6.69
C TYR A 349 -4.13 -8.50 5.67
N THR A 350 -4.43 -7.31 6.14
CA THR A 350 -4.54 -6.10 5.30
C THR A 350 -4.03 -4.89 6.03
N ASP A 351 -3.62 -3.87 5.29
CA ASP A 351 -3.28 -2.57 5.83
C ASP A 351 -4.21 -1.46 5.28
N ILE A 352 -4.03 -0.26 5.77
CA ILE A 352 -4.76 0.92 5.34
C ILE A 352 -3.86 1.93 4.62
N SER A 353 -2.66 1.52 4.25
CA SER A 353 -1.70 2.37 3.55
C SER A 353 -2.31 2.93 2.27
N MET A 354 -1.88 4.08 1.82
CA MET A 354 -2.45 4.88 0.74
C MET A 354 -3.92 5.30 0.96
N MET A 355 -4.78 4.44 1.52
CA MET A 355 -6.16 4.81 1.87
C MET A 355 -6.19 5.99 2.85
N ASP A 356 -5.26 6.05 3.79
CA ASP A 356 -5.16 7.12 4.78
C ASP A 356 -4.59 8.43 4.20
N VAL A 357 -4.01 8.38 3.00
CA VAL A 357 -3.61 9.56 2.23
C VAL A 357 -4.72 10.00 1.27
N MET A 358 -5.34 9.05 0.55
CA MET A 358 -6.35 9.32 -0.48
C MET A 358 -7.72 9.67 0.09
N LEU A 359 -8.11 9.07 1.22
CA LEU A 359 -9.47 9.18 1.75
C LEU A 359 -9.58 10.23 2.85
N SER A 360 -10.77 10.82 2.98
CA SER A 360 -11.06 11.63 4.15
C SER A 360 -11.12 10.74 5.40
N PRO A 361 -10.82 11.28 6.60
CA PRO A 361 -10.92 10.51 7.83
C PRO A 361 -12.29 9.86 8.06
N THR A 362 -13.36 10.49 7.57
CA THR A 362 -14.74 9.97 7.72
C THR A 362 -14.96 8.74 6.83
N VAL A 363 -14.48 8.76 5.59
CA VAL A 363 -14.62 7.62 4.68
C VAL A 363 -13.80 6.44 5.20
N LEU A 364 -12.54 6.67 5.57
CA LEU A 364 -11.68 5.64 6.14
C LEU A 364 -12.25 5.07 7.45
N ALA A 365 -12.87 5.90 8.28
CA ALA A 365 -13.52 5.45 9.52
C ALA A 365 -14.65 4.45 9.27
N GLY A 366 -15.38 4.59 8.18
CA GLY A 366 -16.41 3.63 7.76
C GLY A 366 -15.83 2.25 7.48
N VAL A 367 -14.74 2.19 6.73
CA VAL A 367 -14.02 0.94 6.41
C VAL A 367 -13.46 0.32 7.69
N LEU A 368 -12.77 1.11 8.51
CA LEU A 368 -12.20 0.63 9.77
C LEU A 368 -13.26 0.06 10.71
N ARG A 369 -14.43 0.71 10.82
CA ARG A 369 -15.53 0.20 11.67
C ARG A 369 -15.97 -1.21 11.22
N GLN A 370 -16.12 -1.44 9.93
CA GLN A 370 -16.51 -2.74 9.39
C GLN A 370 -15.44 -3.79 9.71
N TRP A 371 -14.18 -3.53 9.36
CA TRP A 371 -13.12 -4.50 9.54
C TRP A 371 -12.81 -4.79 11.01
N LEU A 372 -12.83 -3.78 11.88
CA LEU A 372 -12.56 -3.95 13.31
C LEU A 372 -13.70 -4.64 14.06
N GLY A 373 -14.91 -4.62 13.51
CA GLY A 373 -16.04 -5.39 14.04
C GLY A 373 -15.88 -6.90 13.86
N GLU A 374 -15.13 -7.34 12.83
CA GLU A 374 -15.01 -8.76 12.47
C GLU A 374 -13.59 -9.30 12.62
N TRP A 375 -12.56 -8.56 12.16
CA TRP A 375 -11.17 -9.05 12.03
C TRP A 375 -10.14 -8.09 12.63
N PRO A 376 -10.29 -7.65 13.89
CA PRO A 376 -9.44 -6.61 14.45
C PRO A 376 -7.95 -6.99 14.52
N GLU A 377 -7.61 -8.30 14.59
CA GLU A 377 -6.23 -8.80 14.67
C GLU A 377 -5.51 -8.78 13.31
N LYS A 378 -6.23 -8.46 12.23
CA LYS A 378 -5.73 -8.58 10.85
C LYS A 378 -5.57 -7.25 10.13
N VAL A 379 -5.94 -6.16 10.78
CA VAL A 379 -5.86 -4.80 10.22
C VAL A 379 -4.60 -4.12 10.73
N LEU A 380 -3.79 -3.62 9.81
CA LEU A 380 -2.50 -2.98 10.05
C LEU A 380 -2.57 -1.50 9.66
N PHE A 381 -1.70 -0.70 10.25
CA PHE A 381 -1.46 0.69 9.84
C PHE A 381 -0.26 0.72 8.92
N GLY A 382 -0.39 1.38 7.77
CA GLY A 382 0.67 1.73 6.84
C GLY A 382 0.38 3.10 6.25
N THR A 383 1.40 3.81 5.76
CA THR A 383 1.23 5.15 5.17
C THR A 383 1.43 5.18 3.68
N ASP A 384 2.10 4.19 3.12
CA ASP A 384 2.58 4.24 1.73
C ASP A 384 3.39 5.52 1.44
N ALA A 385 4.25 5.91 2.37
CA ALA A 385 4.99 7.17 2.29
C ALA A 385 5.95 7.16 1.10
N PHE A 386 5.46 7.64 -0.05
CA PHE A 386 6.20 7.81 -1.31
C PHE A 386 6.73 9.24 -1.46
N ASP A 387 7.64 9.48 -2.39
CA ASP A 387 8.14 10.83 -2.73
C ASP A 387 7.49 11.35 -4.02
N GLY A 388 6.53 12.25 -3.87
CA GLY A 388 5.92 13.04 -4.96
C GLY A 388 6.60 14.39 -5.20
N GLY A 389 7.85 14.54 -4.77
CA GLY A 389 8.63 15.77 -4.91
C GLY A 389 8.52 16.71 -3.71
N VAL A 390 8.96 17.97 -3.89
CA VAL A 390 9.08 18.92 -2.77
C VAL A 390 7.76 19.22 -2.07
N GLU A 391 6.65 19.14 -2.80
CA GLU A 391 5.32 19.47 -2.28
C GLU A 391 4.63 18.27 -1.62
N GLN A 392 5.15 17.07 -1.85
CA GLN A 392 4.63 15.81 -1.37
C GLN A 392 5.77 14.82 -1.08
N GLY A 393 6.80 15.28 -0.38
CA GLY A 393 7.89 14.40 0.04
C GLY A 393 7.39 13.29 0.96
N TRP A 394 8.08 12.14 0.97
CA TRP A 394 7.67 10.98 1.74
C TRP A 394 7.41 11.27 3.23
N GLU A 395 8.13 12.22 3.82
CA GLU A 395 7.91 12.65 5.20
C GLU A 395 6.59 13.41 5.39
N GLN A 396 6.13 14.12 4.34
CA GLN A 396 4.83 14.77 4.33
C GLN A 396 3.72 13.73 4.17
N VAL A 397 3.91 12.76 3.27
CA VAL A 397 2.97 11.64 3.08
C VAL A 397 2.82 10.84 4.37
N ALA A 398 3.93 10.48 5.04
CA ALA A 398 3.91 9.80 6.34
C ALA A 398 3.13 10.59 7.40
N TRP A 399 3.30 11.92 7.43
CA TRP A 399 2.56 12.77 8.36
C TRP A 399 1.06 12.80 8.05
N VAL A 400 0.68 12.95 6.78
CA VAL A 400 -0.72 12.96 6.32
C VAL A 400 -1.39 11.64 6.62
N GLY A 401 -0.79 10.52 6.23
CA GLY A 401 -1.31 9.17 6.48
C GLY A 401 -1.51 8.93 7.97
N SER A 402 -0.47 9.15 8.79
CA SER A 402 -0.57 8.97 10.24
C SER A 402 -1.65 9.84 10.90
N THR A 403 -1.76 11.10 10.49
CA THR A 403 -2.76 12.02 11.05
C THR A 403 -4.18 11.61 10.64
N THR A 404 -4.37 11.22 9.38
CA THR A 404 -5.67 10.76 8.86
C THR A 404 -6.10 9.45 9.51
N ALA A 405 -5.21 8.45 9.59
CA ALA A 405 -5.49 7.16 10.21
C ALA A 405 -5.92 7.32 11.67
N ARG A 406 -5.21 8.12 12.45
CA ARG A 406 -5.54 8.41 13.86
C ARG A 406 -6.90 9.09 14.00
N ARG A 407 -7.20 10.05 13.13
CA ARG A 407 -8.50 10.72 13.10
C ARG A 407 -9.61 9.75 12.70
N ALA A 408 -9.38 8.90 11.72
CA ALA A 408 -10.33 7.87 11.28
C ALA A 408 -10.62 6.86 12.39
N LEU A 409 -9.58 6.35 13.07
CA LEU A 409 -9.73 5.48 14.24
C LEU A 409 -10.54 6.15 15.35
N ALA A 410 -10.24 7.43 15.65
CA ALA A 410 -10.99 8.16 16.68
C ALA A 410 -12.48 8.30 16.32
N ILE A 411 -12.81 8.54 15.06
CA ILE A 411 -14.20 8.61 14.57
C ILE A 411 -14.86 7.24 14.67
N ALA A 412 -14.24 6.19 14.12
CA ALA A 412 -14.81 4.85 14.09
C ALA A 412 -15.06 4.31 15.49
N LEU A 413 -14.06 4.35 16.35
CA LEU A 413 -14.13 3.80 17.71
C LEU A 413 -15.06 4.62 18.63
N THR A 414 -15.13 5.95 18.46
CA THR A 414 -16.14 6.78 19.16
C THR A 414 -17.55 6.36 18.73
N GLY A 415 -17.77 6.13 17.44
CA GLY A 415 -19.04 5.64 16.91
C GLY A 415 -19.42 4.30 17.53
N MET A 416 -18.52 3.32 17.51
CA MET A 416 -18.73 1.98 18.08
C MET A 416 -19.03 2.04 19.59
N MET A 417 -18.33 2.90 20.35
CA MET A 417 -18.63 3.08 21.78
C MET A 417 -20.02 3.69 22.02
N ARG A 418 -20.36 4.71 21.26
CA ARG A 418 -21.68 5.40 21.38
C ARG A 418 -22.83 4.47 21.05
N ASP A 419 -22.65 3.60 20.05
CA ASP A 419 -23.66 2.66 19.60
C ASP A 419 -23.71 1.39 20.50
N GLY A 420 -22.87 1.34 21.56
CA GLY A 420 -22.83 0.27 22.55
C GLY A 420 -22.16 -1.03 22.06
N GLU A 421 -21.48 -1.00 20.93
CA GLU A 421 -20.80 -2.17 20.34
C GLU A 421 -19.55 -2.56 21.15
N ILE A 422 -18.82 -1.58 21.67
CA ILE A 422 -17.57 -1.79 22.42
C ILE A 422 -17.48 -0.89 23.65
N SER A 423 -16.74 -1.33 24.65
CA SER A 423 -16.33 -0.50 25.79
C SER A 423 -15.17 0.43 25.43
N ARG A 424 -14.90 1.45 26.27
CA ARG A 424 -13.71 2.30 26.16
C ARG A 424 -12.42 1.48 26.16
N ALA A 425 -12.28 0.55 27.10
CA ALA A 425 -11.09 -0.29 27.17
C ALA A 425 -10.87 -1.09 25.89
N ARG A 426 -11.96 -1.57 25.26
CA ARG A 426 -11.87 -2.26 23.97
C ARG A 426 -11.49 -1.30 22.84
N ALA A 427 -12.03 -0.07 22.82
CA ALA A 427 -11.66 0.96 21.86
C ALA A 427 -10.15 1.29 21.91
N GLU A 428 -9.61 1.47 23.12
CA GLU A 428 -8.18 1.71 23.33
C GLU A 428 -7.33 0.51 22.87
N ALA A 429 -7.77 -0.72 23.16
CA ALA A 429 -7.10 -1.93 22.68
C ALA A 429 -7.10 -2.03 21.15
N LEU A 430 -8.25 -1.78 20.49
CA LEU A 430 -8.37 -1.79 19.04
C LEU A 430 -7.47 -0.74 18.38
N ALA A 431 -7.39 0.45 18.94
CA ALA A 431 -6.49 1.49 18.44
C ALA A 431 -5.02 1.05 18.50
N ARG A 432 -4.60 0.41 19.59
CA ARG A 432 -3.25 -0.14 19.71
C ARG A 432 -3.00 -1.30 18.75
N MET A 433 -3.97 -2.18 18.58
CA MET A 433 -3.88 -3.30 17.64
C MET A 433 -3.57 -2.79 16.23
N VAL A 434 -4.36 -1.87 15.71
CA VAL A 434 -4.16 -1.32 14.35
C VAL A 434 -2.84 -0.57 14.24
N LEU A 435 -2.58 0.35 15.17
CA LEU A 435 -1.41 1.22 15.06
C LEU A 435 -0.09 0.52 15.40
N ARG A 436 -0.11 -0.62 16.10
CA ARG A 436 1.13 -1.19 16.61
C ARG A 436 1.10 -2.72 16.79
N ASP A 437 0.18 -3.24 17.60
CA ASP A 437 0.33 -4.57 18.19
C ASP A 437 0.23 -5.68 17.13
N ASN A 438 -0.66 -5.50 16.12
CA ASN A 438 -0.82 -6.46 15.02
C ASN A 438 0.46 -6.57 14.18
N ALA A 439 1.05 -5.43 13.78
CA ALA A 439 2.30 -5.42 13.04
C ALA A 439 3.46 -5.98 13.87
N ALA A 440 3.54 -5.62 15.17
CA ALA A 440 4.56 -6.16 16.06
C ALA A 440 4.49 -7.68 16.15
N ALA A 441 3.28 -8.25 16.28
CA ALA A 441 3.08 -9.70 16.33
C ALA A 441 3.40 -10.37 14.98
N LEU A 442 2.95 -9.77 13.88
CA LEU A 442 3.12 -10.33 12.54
C LEU A 442 4.60 -10.43 12.13
N TYR A 443 5.38 -9.38 12.40
CA TYR A 443 6.82 -9.30 12.06
C TYR A 443 7.74 -9.78 13.19
N GLY A 444 7.21 -10.23 14.33
CA GLY A 444 8.00 -10.69 15.46
C GLY A 444 8.86 -9.58 16.08
N LEU A 445 8.37 -8.34 16.12
CA LEU A 445 9.05 -7.21 16.75
C LEU A 445 8.80 -7.23 18.27
N ARG A 446 9.87 -6.99 19.03
CA ARG A 446 9.80 -6.90 20.50
C ARG A 446 9.79 -5.47 20.98
#